data_cc3d012321aa01ab9d5a09e55be8a442
#
_entry.id   cc3d012321aa01ab9d5a09e55be8a442
#
_cell.length_a   1.000
_cell.length_b   1.000
_cell.length_c   1.000
_cell.angle_alpha   90.00
_cell.angle_beta   90.00
_cell.angle_gamma   90.00
#
_symmetry.space_group_name_H-M   'P 1'
#
loop_
_entity.id
_entity.type
_entity.pdbx_description
1 polymer ?
#
loop_
_entity_poly.entity_id
_entity_poly.type
_entity_poly.pdbx_seq_one_letter_code
_entity_poly.pdbx_strand_id
1 'polypeptide(L)'
;MTKELNPKDVELFLLDNLDFFESRESLVGEMKFKHSSSSASSILERQILKLREEHKNLINLLSSFIETANINEDLFNKSKSLTLKILESNSKQEIIKVVEDAFKKDFKVNKPVLKFYKNERIDELEKVTGLSFHKGAIHCGSFSSEKMSVLFEDKKVESMVISVVLIESQIGLLMLGSYDRSKYLGNEDTTFIAVSYTHLRAHETVL
;
A
#
# COMPACT_ATOMS: atom_id res chain seq x y z
N MET A 1 31.38 -33.28 -18.19
CA MET A 1 32.38 -33.81 -17.22
C MET A 1 33.14 -32.61 -16.67
N THR A 2 32.83 -32.13 -15.51
CA THR A 2 33.60 -31.11 -14.77
C THR A 2 34.87 -31.77 -14.26
N LYS A 3 36.01 -31.35 -14.84
CA LYS A 3 37.33 -31.78 -14.40
C LYS A 3 37.51 -31.25 -12.97
N GLU A 4 37.62 -32.13 -11.96
CA GLU A 4 37.97 -31.72 -10.61
C GLU A 4 39.35 -31.02 -10.68
N LEU A 5 39.38 -29.74 -10.35
CA LEU A 5 40.61 -28.96 -10.27
C LEU A 5 41.36 -29.34 -8.99
N ASN A 6 42.62 -29.77 -9.15
CA ASN A 6 43.47 -30.03 -7.99
C ASN A 6 43.80 -28.70 -7.28
N PRO A 7 43.62 -28.56 -5.96
CA PRO A 7 43.98 -27.36 -5.23
C PRO A 7 45.41 -26.85 -5.46
N LYS A 8 46.38 -27.76 -5.63
CA LYS A 8 47.77 -27.39 -5.94
C LYS A 8 47.93 -26.73 -7.29
N ASP A 9 47.17 -27.16 -8.30
CA ASP A 9 47.24 -26.55 -9.64
C ASP A 9 46.66 -25.12 -9.63
N VAL A 10 45.63 -24.89 -8.81
CA VAL A 10 45.03 -23.57 -8.59
C VAL A 10 46.02 -22.65 -7.85
N GLU A 11 46.73 -23.19 -6.82
CA GLU A 11 47.75 -22.45 -6.08
C GLU A 11 48.90 -22.02 -6.98
N LEU A 12 49.46 -22.92 -7.79
CA LEU A 12 50.52 -22.62 -8.78
C LEU A 12 50.05 -21.58 -9.79
N PHE A 13 48.84 -21.74 -10.31
CA PHE A 13 48.27 -20.78 -11.28
C PHE A 13 48.20 -19.37 -10.66
N LEU A 14 47.76 -19.24 -9.41
CA LEU A 14 47.63 -17.94 -8.74
C LEU A 14 49.01 -17.33 -8.40
N LEU A 15 50.01 -18.17 -8.10
CA LEU A 15 51.40 -17.70 -7.90
C LEU A 15 52.04 -17.19 -9.19
N ASP A 16 51.71 -17.79 -10.34
CA ASP A 16 52.18 -17.38 -11.65
C ASP A 16 51.42 -16.14 -12.20
N ASN A 17 50.22 -15.83 -11.62
CA ASN A 17 49.34 -14.75 -12.06
C ASN A 17 48.90 -13.91 -10.84
N LEU A 18 49.81 -13.16 -10.27
CA LEU A 18 49.58 -12.39 -9.03
C LEU A 18 48.54 -11.26 -9.22
N ASP A 19 48.35 -10.78 -10.43
CA ASP A 19 47.36 -9.78 -10.85
C ASP A 19 45.97 -10.35 -11.16
N PHE A 20 45.81 -11.67 -11.04
CA PHE A 20 44.53 -12.37 -11.38
C PHE A 20 43.30 -11.75 -10.77
N PHE A 21 43.39 -11.22 -9.57
CA PHE A 21 42.28 -10.66 -8.83
C PHE A 21 42.04 -9.16 -9.13
N GLU A 22 42.99 -8.42 -9.69
CA GLU A 22 42.84 -7.00 -9.97
C GLU A 22 41.70 -6.71 -10.96
N SER A 23 41.51 -7.58 -11.96
CA SER A 23 40.45 -7.47 -12.95
C SER A 23 39.13 -8.18 -12.56
N ARG A 24 39.04 -8.73 -11.35
CA ARG A 24 37.90 -9.59 -10.88
C ARG A 24 37.39 -9.20 -9.50
N GLU A 25 37.08 -7.93 -9.35
CA GLU A 25 36.58 -7.35 -8.07
C GLU A 25 35.34 -8.06 -7.51
N SER A 26 34.42 -8.49 -8.39
CA SER A 26 33.23 -9.23 -7.98
C SER A 26 33.57 -10.58 -7.32
N LEU A 27 34.57 -11.30 -7.86
CA LEU A 27 35.02 -12.56 -7.29
C LEU A 27 35.67 -12.36 -5.93
N VAL A 28 36.54 -11.36 -5.80
CA VAL A 28 37.16 -11.00 -4.50
C VAL A 28 36.09 -10.63 -3.47
N GLY A 29 35.02 -9.94 -3.90
CA GLY A 29 33.89 -9.59 -3.06
C GLY A 29 33.15 -10.78 -2.43
N GLU A 30 33.11 -11.91 -3.12
CA GLU A 30 32.44 -13.14 -2.65
C GLU A 30 33.36 -14.08 -1.84
N MET A 31 34.69 -13.89 -1.96
CA MET A 31 35.65 -14.75 -1.24
C MET A 31 35.64 -14.48 0.26
N LYS A 32 35.64 -15.57 1.05
CA LYS A 32 35.75 -15.51 2.51
C LYS A 32 37.19 -15.81 2.92
N PHE A 33 37.93 -14.76 3.23
CA PHE A 33 39.30 -14.91 3.76
C PHE A 33 39.26 -15.08 5.27
N LYS A 34 39.78 -16.23 5.77
CA LYS A 34 40.03 -16.41 7.20
C LYS A 34 41.52 -16.15 7.45
N HIS A 35 41.81 -15.07 8.14
CA HIS A 35 43.19 -14.83 8.62
C HIS A 35 43.38 -15.44 10.00
N SER A 36 44.36 -16.32 10.11
CA SER A 36 44.69 -17.06 11.36
C SER A 36 45.59 -16.29 12.32
N SER A 37 45.92 -15.03 12.04
CA SER A 37 46.92 -14.29 12.83
C SER A 37 46.55 -12.84 13.08
N SER A 38 46.54 -12.47 14.35
CA SER A 38 46.54 -11.16 14.99
C SER A 38 45.20 -10.44 15.17
N SER A 39 45.01 -9.83 16.33
CA SER A 39 43.83 -9.09 16.77
C SER A 39 43.46 -7.91 15.84
N ALA A 40 44.43 -7.29 15.14
CA ALA A 40 44.19 -6.20 14.21
C ALA A 40 43.50 -6.65 12.91
N SER A 41 43.89 -7.82 12.37
CA SER A 41 43.24 -8.46 11.22
C SER A 41 41.76 -8.78 11.51
N SER A 42 41.48 -9.24 12.69
CA SER A 42 40.11 -9.53 13.17
C SER A 42 39.23 -8.27 13.24
N ILE A 43 39.77 -7.10 13.56
CA ILE A 43 39.02 -5.83 13.63
C ILE A 43 38.64 -5.37 12.22
N LEU A 44 39.57 -5.41 11.28
CA LEU A 44 39.31 -5.01 9.87
C LEU A 44 38.28 -5.95 9.22
N GLU A 45 38.43 -7.25 9.42
CA GLU A 45 37.49 -8.25 8.94
C GLU A 45 36.07 -7.99 9.48
N ARG A 46 35.97 -7.70 10.78
CA ARG A 46 34.70 -7.35 11.42
C ARG A 46 34.09 -6.08 10.86
N GLN A 47 34.90 -5.07 10.57
CA GLN A 47 34.43 -3.83 9.93
C GLN A 47 33.92 -4.10 8.50
N ILE A 48 34.64 -4.90 7.72
CA ILE A 48 34.22 -5.27 6.35
C ILE A 48 32.89 -6.03 6.39
N LEU A 49 32.73 -7.00 7.29
CA LEU A 49 31.48 -7.75 7.45
C LEU A 49 30.32 -6.82 7.84
N LYS A 50 30.56 -5.90 8.78
CA LYS A 50 29.56 -4.90 9.18
C LYS A 50 29.15 -4.01 8.01
N LEU A 51 30.11 -3.48 7.24
CA LEU A 51 29.84 -2.65 6.06
C LEU A 51 29.03 -3.42 5.00
N ARG A 52 29.34 -4.70 4.78
CA ARG A 52 28.55 -5.55 3.86
C ARG A 52 27.12 -5.75 4.33
N GLU A 53 26.93 -5.93 5.62
CA GLU A 53 25.59 -6.06 6.22
C GLU A 53 24.80 -4.75 6.09
N GLU A 54 25.42 -3.61 6.43
CA GLU A 54 24.80 -2.28 6.26
C GLU A 54 24.44 -2.01 4.80
N HIS A 55 25.34 -2.33 3.86
CA HIS A 55 25.08 -2.18 2.42
C HIS A 55 23.91 -3.05 1.95
N LYS A 56 23.83 -4.31 2.41
CA LYS A 56 22.70 -5.19 2.12
C LYS A 56 21.38 -4.64 2.67
N ASN A 57 21.40 -4.11 3.89
CA ASN A 57 20.24 -3.48 4.50
C ASN A 57 19.78 -2.24 3.73
N LEU A 58 20.71 -1.40 3.26
CA LEU A 58 20.41 -0.23 2.42
C LEU A 58 19.78 -0.63 1.10
N ILE A 59 20.27 -1.67 0.43
CA ILE A 59 19.69 -2.18 -0.81
C ILE A 59 18.25 -2.68 -0.57
N ASN A 60 18.00 -3.40 0.53
CA ASN A 60 16.66 -3.87 0.87
C ASN A 60 15.70 -2.71 1.16
N LEU A 61 16.16 -1.68 1.89
CA LEU A 61 15.38 -0.47 2.15
C LEU A 61 15.06 0.29 0.86
N LEU A 62 16.04 0.43 -0.04
CA LEU A 62 15.84 1.07 -1.35
C LEU A 62 14.82 0.31 -2.19
N SER A 63 14.89 -1.01 -2.22
CA SER A 63 13.94 -1.85 -2.94
C SER A 63 12.52 -1.68 -2.39
N SER A 64 12.35 -1.69 -1.07
CA SER A 64 11.06 -1.44 -0.41
C SER A 64 10.53 -0.03 -0.68
N PHE A 65 11.42 0.98 -0.71
CA PHE A 65 11.05 2.36 -1.06
C PHE A 65 10.54 2.47 -2.49
N ILE A 66 11.23 1.83 -3.45
CA ILE A 66 10.81 1.81 -4.86
C ILE A 66 9.46 1.12 -5.01
N GLU A 67 9.25 -0.01 -4.33
CA GLU A 67 7.96 -0.70 -4.35
C GLU A 67 6.83 0.18 -3.83
N THR A 68 7.04 0.85 -2.68
CA THR A 68 6.08 1.78 -2.11
C THR A 68 5.80 2.97 -3.05
N ALA A 69 6.84 3.51 -3.70
CA ALA A 69 6.69 4.60 -4.66
C ALA A 69 5.83 4.18 -5.87
N ASN A 70 6.04 2.97 -6.40
CA ASN A 70 5.24 2.42 -7.51
C ASN A 70 3.78 2.22 -7.11
N ILE A 71 3.51 1.72 -5.90
CA ILE A 71 2.14 1.59 -5.37
C ILE A 71 1.47 2.96 -5.25
N ASN A 72 2.18 3.95 -4.72
CA ASN A 72 1.65 5.31 -4.58
C ASN A 72 1.37 5.96 -5.94
N GLU A 73 2.24 5.74 -6.94
CA GLU A 73 2.03 6.24 -8.31
C GLU A 73 0.78 5.61 -8.95
N ASP A 74 0.60 4.30 -8.81
CA ASP A 74 -0.59 3.59 -9.30
C ASP A 74 -1.88 4.14 -8.64
N LEU A 75 -1.87 4.32 -7.31
CA LEU A 75 -2.97 4.91 -6.57
C LEU A 75 -3.26 6.35 -7.02
N PHE A 76 -2.23 7.16 -7.21
CA PHE A 76 -2.38 8.53 -7.72
C PHE A 76 -3.02 8.55 -9.10
N ASN A 77 -2.57 7.72 -10.03
CA ASN A 77 -3.11 7.64 -11.39
C ASN A 77 -4.57 7.19 -11.39
N LYS A 78 -4.93 6.20 -10.56
CA LYS A 78 -6.32 5.76 -10.38
C LYS A 78 -7.20 6.87 -9.81
N SER A 79 -6.74 7.57 -8.78
CA SER A 79 -7.46 8.70 -8.17
C SER A 79 -7.65 9.84 -9.16
N LYS A 80 -6.62 10.20 -9.93
CA LYS A 80 -6.69 11.21 -10.98
C LYS A 80 -7.71 10.83 -12.05
N SER A 81 -7.69 9.59 -12.52
CA SER A 81 -8.65 9.08 -13.51
C SER A 81 -10.09 9.14 -12.99
N LEU A 82 -10.31 8.75 -11.72
CA LEU A 82 -11.62 8.83 -11.09
C LEU A 82 -12.09 10.29 -11.00
N THR A 83 -11.24 11.21 -10.57
CA THR A 83 -11.57 12.64 -10.47
C THR A 83 -11.99 13.20 -11.82
N LEU A 84 -11.25 12.91 -12.90
CA LEU A 84 -11.59 13.37 -14.24
C LEU A 84 -12.96 12.83 -14.68
N LYS A 85 -13.25 11.55 -14.47
CA LYS A 85 -14.54 10.93 -14.80
C LYS A 85 -15.69 11.55 -14.00
N ILE A 86 -15.48 11.92 -12.75
CA ILE A 86 -16.49 12.61 -11.93
C ILE A 86 -16.75 14.01 -12.51
N LEU A 87 -15.70 14.74 -12.89
CA LEU A 87 -15.81 16.08 -13.50
C LEU A 87 -16.58 16.05 -14.84
N GLU A 88 -16.45 14.98 -15.60
CA GLU A 88 -17.16 14.79 -16.88
C GLU A 88 -18.62 14.35 -16.70
N SER A 89 -19.00 13.92 -15.50
CA SER A 89 -20.35 13.41 -15.20
C SER A 89 -21.35 14.57 -15.11
N ASN A 90 -22.49 14.43 -15.79
CA ASN A 90 -23.51 15.47 -15.88
C ASN A 90 -24.69 15.25 -14.91
N SER A 91 -24.71 14.14 -14.21
CA SER A 91 -25.81 13.80 -13.29
C SER A 91 -25.32 13.06 -12.05
N LYS A 92 -26.05 13.24 -10.95
CA LYS A 92 -25.80 12.55 -9.69
C LYS A 92 -25.79 11.01 -9.83
N GLN A 93 -26.67 10.48 -10.66
CA GLN A 93 -26.74 9.04 -10.91
C GLN A 93 -25.52 8.53 -11.66
N GLU A 94 -25.00 9.33 -12.57
CA GLU A 94 -23.77 9.04 -13.31
C GLU A 94 -22.56 9.06 -12.39
N ILE A 95 -22.45 10.06 -11.50
CA ILE A 95 -21.40 10.13 -10.47
C ILE A 95 -21.41 8.88 -9.59
N ILE A 96 -22.57 8.47 -9.08
CA ILE A 96 -22.70 7.25 -8.26
C ILE A 96 -22.13 6.06 -9.01
N LYS A 97 -22.56 5.85 -10.24
CA LYS A 97 -22.12 4.72 -11.07
C LYS A 97 -20.62 4.75 -11.35
N VAL A 98 -20.09 5.92 -11.71
CA VAL A 98 -18.66 6.11 -11.99
C VAL A 98 -17.82 5.78 -10.75
N VAL A 99 -18.23 6.26 -9.57
CA VAL A 99 -17.54 6.02 -8.31
C VAL A 99 -17.59 4.54 -7.93
N GLU A 100 -18.78 3.93 -7.94
CA GLU A 100 -18.93 2.50 -7.60
C GLU A 100 -18.15 1.60 -8.56
N ASP A 101 -18.20 1.87 -9.86
CA ASP A 101 -17.46 1.11 -10.88
C ASP A 101 -15.94 1.25 -10.70
N ALA A 102 -15.43 2.46 -10.45
CA ALA A 102 -14.01 2.69 -10.22
C ALA A 102 -13.52 1.96 -8.96
N PHE A 103 -14.23 2.11 -7.83
CA PHE A 103 -13.84 1.41 -6.61
C PHE A 103 -13.88 -0.11 -6.77
N LYS A 104 -14.82 -0.63 -7.55
CA LYS A 104 -14.91 -2.08 -7.81
C LYS A 104 -13.80 -2.58 -8.74
N LYS A 105 -13.52 -1.87 -9.84
CA LYS A 105 -12.60 -2.33 -10.90
C LYS A 105 -11.16 -1.94 -10.63
N ASP A 106 -10.92 -0.66 -10.32
CA ASP A 106 -9.57 -0.10 -10.22
C ASP A 106 -8.98 -0.33 -8.83
N PHE A 107 -9.80 -0.19 -7.77
CA PHE A 107 -9.36 -0.37 -6.38
C PHE A 107 -9.71 -1.73 -5.78
N LYS A 108 -10.36 -2.61 -6.54
CA LYS A 108 -10.70 -4.00 -6.15
C LYS A 108 -11.46 -4.10 -4.82
N VAL A 109 -12.35 -3.13 -4.56
CA VAL A 109 -13.25 -3.17 -3.41
C VAL A 109 -14.39 -4.16 -3.67
N ASN A 110 -14.70 -5.03 -2.72
CA ASN A 110 -15.73 -6.06 -2.89
C ASN A 110 -17.13 -5.45 -3.06
N LYS A 111 -17.50 -4.49 -2.21
CA LYS A 111 -18.82 -3.86 -2.20
C LYS A 111 -18.68 -2.35 -2.00
N PRO A 112 -18.40 -1.56 -3.04
CA PRO A 112 -18.51 -0.11 -2.98
C PRO A 112 -19.96 0.31 -3.10
N VAL A 113 -20.37 1.31 -2.31
CA VAL A 113 -21.71 1.91 -2.34
C VAL A 113 -21.59 3.40 -2.07
N LEU A 114 -22.19 4.22 -2.92
CA LEU A 114 -22.34 5.66 -2.72
C LEU A 114 -23.81 6.03 -2.67
N LYS A 115 -24.30 6.41 -1.50
CA LYS A 115 -25.70 6.83 -1.29
C LYS A 115 -25.76 8.23 -0.72
N PHE A 116 -26.76 8.98 -1.16
CA PHE A 116 -27.05 10.32 -0.65
C PHE A 116 -28.36 10.29 0.13
N TYR A 117 -28.34 10.91 1.29
CA TYR A 117 -29.46 10.95 2.21
C TYR A 117 -29.84 12.38 2.58
N LYS A 118 -31.10 12.59 2.93
CA LYS A 118 -31.58 13.79 3.61
C LYS A 118 -31.22 13.69 5.09
N ASN A 119 -31.15 14.83 5.78
CA ASN A 119 -30.75 14.88 7.19
C ASN A 119 -31.60 13.97 8.10
N GLU A 120 -32.93 13.97 7.91
CA GLU A 120 -33.86 13.12 8.68
C GLU A 120 -33.50 11.62 8.63
N ARG A 121 -33.09 11.17 7.45
CA ARG A 121 -32.71 9.75 7.25
C ARG A 121 -31.34 9.43 7.85
N ILE A 122 -30.46 10.41 7.90
CA ILE A 122 -29.15 10.27 8.57
C ILE A 122 -29.33 10.11 10.07
N ASP A 123 -30.19 10.90 10.70
CA ASP A 123 -30.49 10.80 12.15
C ASP A 123 -31.03 9.41 12.50
N GLU A 124 -31.86 8.81 11.64
CA GLU A 124 -32.34 7.43 11.80
C GLU A 124 -31.19 6.43 11.70
N LEU A 125 -30.32 6.57 10.69
CA LEU A 125 -29.17 5.70 10.50
C LEU A 125 -28.17 5.81 11.68
N GLU A 126 -27.94 7.00 12.20
CA GLU A 126 -27.10 7.21 13.39
C GLU A 126 -27.68 6.46 14.62
N LYS A 127 -28.99 6.54 14.84
CA LYS A 127 -29.65 5.83 15.93
C LYS A 127 -29.52 4.31 15.80
N VAL A 128 -29.70 3.76 14.60
CA VAL A 128 -29.65 2.32 14.34
C VAL A 128 -28.20 1.81 14.38
N THR A 129 -27.27 2.54 13.78
CA THR A 129 -25.87 2.09 13.66
C THR A 129 -25.02 2.48 14.87
N GLY A 130 -25.41 3.53 15.60
CA GLY A 130 -24.60 4.13 16.67
C GLY A 130 -23.32 4.79 16.15
N LEU A 131 -23.27 5.13 14.85
CA LEU A 131 -22.20 5.85 14.21
C LEU A 131 -22.61 7.30 13.99
N SER A 132 -21.73 8.25 14.14
CA SER A 132 -22.02 9.66 13.86
C SER A 132 -21.55 10.06 12.48
N PHE A 133 -22.45 10.57 11.65
CA PHE A 133 -22.18 10.94 10.25
C PHE A 133 -22.01 12.44 10.07
N HIS A 134 -21.23 13.07 10.94
CA HIS A 134 -20.90 14.49 10.80
C HIS A 134 -19.86 14.73 9.68
N LYS A 135 -19.72 15.97 9.24
CA LYS A 135 -18.80 16.37 8.18
C LYS A 135 -17.37 15.89 8.43
N GLY A 136 -16.83 15.13 7.48
CA GLY A 136 -15.47 14.61 7.55
C GLY A 136 -15.29 13.39 8.46
N ALA A 137 -16.37 12.82 8.99
CA ALA A 137 -16.29 11.58 9.75
C ALA A 137 -15.86 10.42 8.85
N ILE A 138 -14.91 9.62 9.35
CA ILE A 138 -14.50 8.36 8.73
C ILE A 138 -14.66 7.28 9.79
N HIS A 139 -15.41 6.24 9.46
CA HIS A 139 -15.58 5.07 10.30
C HIS A 139 -14.98 3.87 9.62
N CYS A 140 -14.11 3.13 10.29
CA CYS A 140 -13.51 1.91 9.76
C CYS A 140 -13.55 0.79 10.80
N GLY A 141 -13.64 -0.43 10.34
CA GLY A 141 -13.61 -1.61 11.18
C GLY A 141 -14.66 -2.67 10.83
N SER A 142 -14.74 -3.64 11.71
CA SER A 142 -15.77 -4.69 11.68
C SER A 142 -16.86 -4.36 12.68
N PHE A 143 -18.10 -4.38 12.24
CA PHE A 143 -19.28 -4.07 13.06
C PHE A 143 -20.21 -5.28 13.10
N SER A 144 -21.28 -5.20 13.91
CA SER A 144 -22.27 -6.29 13.98
C SER A 144 -22.96 -6.53 12.63
N SER A 145 -23.31 -7.77 12.34
CA SER A 145 -23.98 -8.16 11.09
C SER A 145 -25.28 -7.38 10.84
N GLU A 146 -25.95 -6.95 11.91
CA GLU A 146 -27.16 -6.12 11.82
C GLU A 146 -26.84 -4.74 11.24
N LYS A 147 -25.81 -4.05 11.77
CA LYS A 147 -25.37 -2.74 11.27
C LYS A 147 -24.90 -2.84 9.82
N MET A 148 -24.12 -3.88 9.49
CA MET A 148 -23.65 -4.12 8.13
C MET A 148 -24.78 -4.33 7.14
N SER A 149 -25.80 -5.11 7.52
CA SER A 149 -26.95 -5.39 6.65
C SER A 149 -27.80 -4.15 6.36
N VAL A 150 -27.90 -3.23 7.30
CA VAL A 150 -28.61 -1.95 7.12
C VAL A 150 -27.89 -1.02 6.13
N LEU A 151 -26.56 -1.00 6.18
CA LEU A 151 -25.73 -0.10 5.36
C LEU A 151 -25.54 -0.64 3.94
N PHE A 152 -25.19 -1.92 3.80
CA PHE A 152 -24.81 -2.51 2.50
C PHE A 152 -25.91 -3.32 1.82
N GLU A 153 -26.98 -3.67 2.51
CA GLU A 153 -28.01 -4.60 2.01
C GLU A 153 -27.40 -5.97 1.60
N ASP A 154 -26.22 -6.30 2.17
CA ASP A 154 -25.46 -7.51 1.88
C ASP A 154 -24.89 -8.09 3.18
N LYS A 155 -25.33 -9.32 3.51
CA LYS A 155 -24.92 -10.03 4.74
C LYS A 155 -23.49 -10.58 4.71
N LYS A 156 -22.82 -10.54 3.54
CA LYS A 156 -21.46 -11.08 3.38
C LYS A 156 -20.37 -10.07 3.75
N VAL A 157 -20.73 -8.81 3.95
CA VAL A 157 -19.76 -7.76 4.31
C VAL A 157 -19.38 -7.93 5.77
N GLU A 158 -18.08 -8.11 6.04
CA GLU A 158 -17.53 -8.35 7.39
C GLU A 158 -16.74 -7.18 7.94
N SER A 159 -16.18 -6.34 7.07
CA SER A 159 -15.50 -5.09 7.45
C SER A 159 -15.85 -3.98 6.49
N MET A 160 -15.80 -2.75 6.97
CA MET A 160 -16.16 -1.59 6.16
C MET A 160 -15.35 -0.35 6.49
N VAL A 161 -15.33 0.56 5.51
CA VAL A 161 -15.00 1.96 5.73
C VAL A 161 -16.13 2.82 5.22
N ILE A 162 -16.51 3.83 5.99
CA ILE A 162 -17.50 4.84 5.61
C ILE A 162 -16.83 6.20 5.67
N SER A 163 -16.95 6.97 4.60
CA SER A 163 -16.58 8.38 4.54
C SER A 163 -17.83 9.23 4.28
N VAL A 164 -17.95 10.31 5.04
CA VAL A 164 -19.09 11.23 4.96
C VAL A 164 -18.73 12.39 4.05
N VAL A 165 -19.50 12.56 2.96
CA VAL A 165 -19.35 13.64 1.97
C VAL A 165 -20.58 14.53 2.07
N LEU A 166 -20.39 15.84 2.21
CA LEU A 166 -21.48 16.81 2.21
C LEU A 166 -21.59 17.46 0.81
N ILE A 167 -22.77 17.37 0.21
CA ILE A 167 -23.04 18.05 -1.06
C ILE A 167 -24.32 18.87 -0.87
N GLU A 168 -24.17 20.20 -0.90
CA GLU A 168 -25.26 21.16 -0.69
C GLU A 168 -26.10 20.87 0.58
N SER A 169 -27.34 20.37 0.39
CA SER A 169 -28.29 20.04 1.49
C SER A 169 -28.40 18.52 1.76
N GLN A 170 -27.51 17.72 1.17
CA GLN A 170 -27.55 16.26 1.33
C GLN A 170 -26.23 15.71 1.88
N ILE A 171 -26.34 14.65 2.63
CA ILE A 171 -25.20 13.92 3.16
C ILE A 171 -24.98 12.68 2.29
N GLY A 172 -23.81 12.60 1.65
CA GLY A 172 -23.35 11.43 0.93
C GLY A 172 -22.56 10.50 1.85
N LEU A 173 -22.84 9.22 1.79
CA LEU A 173 -22.07 8.18 2.45
C LEU A 173 -21.36 7.35 1.38
N LEU A 174 -20.05 7.47 1.29
CA LEU A 174 -19.21 6.55 0.52
C LEU A 174 -18.84 5.40 1.43
N MET A 175 -19.37 4.23 1.14
CA MET A 175 -19.23 3.02 1.93
C MET A 175 -18.46 1.98 1.14
N LEU A 176 -17.34 1.48 1.68
CA LEU A 176 -16.50 0.47 1.06
C LEU A 176 -16.54 -0.80 1.93
N GLY A 177 -17.23 -1.83 1.45
CA GLY A 177 -17.37 -3.10 2.15
C GLY A 177 -16.38 -4.15 1.67
N SER A 178 -15.85 -4.94 2.60
CA SER A 178 -15.02 -6.10 2.32
C SER A 178 -15.62 -7.37 2.92
N TYR A 179 -15.42 -8.49 2.23
CA TYR A 179 -15.77 -9.84 2.73
C TYR A 179 -14.67 -10.42 3.63
N ASP A 180 -13.58 -9.72 3.80
CA ASP A 180 -12.50 -10.04 4.73
C ASP A 180 -12.62 -9.14 5.96
N ARG A 181 -12.77 -9.78 7.14
CA ARG A 181 -12.92 -9.09 8.41
C ARG A 181 -11.71 -8.25 8.81
N SER A 182 -10.51 -8.66 8.38
CA SER A 182 -9.24 -8.02 8.76
C SER A 182 -8.90 -6.80 7.92
N LYS A 183 -9.48 -6.66 6.73
CA LYS A 183 -9.06 -5.68 5.72
C LYS A 183 -9.13 -4.22 6.18
N TYR A 184 -10.12 -3.85 6.98
CA TYR A 184 -10.32 -2.47 7.41
C TYR A 184 -10.17 -2.30 8.93
N LEU A 185 -9.36 -3.13 9.60
CA LEU A 185 -9.10 -3.03 11.03
C LEU A 185 -7.92 -2.12 11.39
N GLY A 186 -7.06 -1.79 10.44
CA GLY A 186 -5.86 -0.96 10.65
C GLY A 186 -5.99 0.47 10.15
N ASN A 187 -5.21 1.38 10.73
CA ASN A 187 -5.18 2.79 10.29
C ASN A 187 -4.50 2.99 8.93
N GLU A 188 -3.75 2.02 8.43
CA GLU A 188 -2.99 2.13 7.18
C GLU A 188 -3.88 2.18 5.95
N ASP A 189 -5.00 1.46 5.96
CA ASP A 189 -5.95 1.43 4.84
C ASP A 189 -6.84 2.69 4.74
N THR A 190 -6.87 3.53 5.78
CA THR A 190 -7.70 4.74 5.81
C THR A 190 -7.07 5.93 5.08
N THR A 191 -5.75 5.94 4.90
CA THR A 191 -5.01 7.04 4.22
C THR A 191 -5.50 7.23 2.80
N PHE A 192 -5.76 6.15 2.07
CA PHE A 192 -6.29 6.18 0.70
C PHE A 192 -7.68 6.82 0.63
N ILE A 193 -8.54 6.53 1.60
CA ILE A 193 -9.91 7.05 1.66
C ILE A 193 -9.88 8.54 2.03
N ALA A 194 -8.97 8.95 2.90
CA ALA A 194 -8.75 10.36 3.22
C ALA A 194 -8.31 11.16 1.97
N VAL A 195 -7.44 10.59 1.13
CA VAL A 195 -7.04 11.20 -0.15
C VAL A 195 -8.22 11.29 -1.11
N SER A 196 -8.99 10.22 -1.28
CA SER A 196 -10.19 10.21 -2.13
C SER A 196 -11.25 11.20 -1.63
N TYR A 197 -11.42 11.33 -0.31
CA TYR A 197 -12.28 12.31 0.32
C TYR A 197 -11.85 13.75 0.01
N THR A 198 -10.55 14.05 0.09
CA THR A 198 -10.01 15.38 -0.19
C THR A 198 -10.27 15.77 -1.65
N HIS A 199 -10.14 14.84 -2.58
CA HIS A 199 -10.44 15.08 -3.99
C HIS A 199 -11.93 15.30 -4.27
N LEU A 200 -12.82 14.51 -3.66
CA LEU A 200 -14.27 14.71 -3.76
C LEU A 200 -14.70 16.06 -3.18
N ARG A 201 -14.07 16.50 -2.08
CA ARG A 201 -14.34 17.79 -1.45
C ARG A 201 -13.86 18.98 -2.28
N ALA A 202 -12.75 18.86 -2.99
CA ALA A 202 -12.27 19.93 -3.89
C ALA A 202 -13.28 20.24 -5.00
N HIS A 203 -14.09 19.26 -5.38
CA HIS A 203 -15.16 19.43 -6.36
C HIS A 203 -16.36 20.24 -5.82
N GLU A 204 -16.63 20.18 -4.49
CA GLU A 204 -17.71 20.99 -3.88
C GLU A 204 -17.47 22.51 -3.96
N THR A 205 -16.21 22.94 -4.14
CA THR A 205 -15.86 24.37 -4.19
C THR A 205 -15.86 24.95 -5.60
N VAL A 206 -16.13 24.15 -6.64
CA VAL A 206 -16.08 24.55 -8.05
C VAL A 206 -17.47 24.57 -8.71
N LEU A 207 -18.50 24.06 -8.02
CA LEU A 207 -19.91 24.16 -8.41
C LEU A 207 -20.62 25.20 -7.53
#